data_7980e60dd8350ad03023d0d9bf6a659d
#
_entry.id   7980e60dd8350ad03023d0d9bf6a659d
#
_cell.length_a   1.000
_cell.length_b   1.000
_cell.length_c   1.000
_cell.angle_alpha   90.00
_cell.angle_beta   90.00
_cell.angle_gamma   90.00
#
_symmetry.space_group_name_H-M   'P 1'
#
loop_
_entity.id
_entity.type
_entity.pdbx_description
1 polymer ?
#
loop_
_entity_poly.entity_id
_entity_poly.type
_entity_poly.pdbx_seq_one_letter_code
_entity_poly.pdbx_strand_id
1 'polypeptide(L)'
;VRQALRKQERSNHAVLFLQGFSGDVRPNSGVIKLGVKRLLLGPIFASFSSDTYAQWAGALCSAVLQVPMAQCASLPLASSRLPVSAGDWLIGAPDPDLGAIHVIRVGDTVIVGVPGEVTNRYVEYLEPTRPGDTVWGVGCVDHVWGYLPTRAMLKEGGYEASSFCSAFGVGYVSPA
;
A
#
# COMPACT_ATOMS: atom_id res chain seq x y z
N VAL A 1 4.65 -17.78 0.49
CA VAL A 1 3.18 -17.81 0.61
C VAL A 1 2.56 -18.52 -0.60
N ARG A 2 2.69 -18.00 -1.85
CA ARG A 2 2.05 -18.57 -3.06
C ARG A 2 2.32 -20.07 -3.24
N GLN A 3 3.58 -20.50 -3.12
CA GLN A 3 3.94 -21.92 -3.23
C GLN A 3 3.35 -22.77 -2.08
N ALA A 4 3.34 -22.23 -0.87
CA ALA A 4 2.78 -22.90 0.29
C ALA A 4 1.25 -23.09 0.17
N LEU A 5 0.53 -22.06 -0.27
CA LEU A 5 -0.91 -22.15 -0.54
C LEU A 5 -1.23 -23.21 -1.61
N ARG A 6 -0.51 -23.21 -2.73
CA ARG A 6 -0.72 -24.21 -3.78
C ARG A 6 -0.47 -25.63 -3.30
N LYS A 7 0.53 -25.82 -2.43
CA LYS A 7 0.85 -27.13 -1.86
C LYS A 7 -0.24 -27.61 -0.88
N GLN A 8 -0.75 -26.70 -0.04
CA GLN A 8 -1.78 -26.99 0.94
C GLN A 8 -3.11 -27.36 0.26
N GLU A 9 -3.54 -26.56 -0.69
CA GLU A 9 -4.82 -26.77 -1.38
C GLU A 9 -4.78 -27.88 -2.45
N ARG A 10 -3.61 -28.40 -2.78
CA ARG A 10 -3.39 -29.37 -3.89
C ARG A 10 -4.07 -28.93 -5.18
N SER A 11 -4.11 -27.63 -5.43
CA SER A 11 -4.85 -27.02 -6.53
C SER A 11 -3.96 -26.07 -7.34
N ASN A 12 -4.35 -25.85 -8.60
CA ASN A 12 -3.72 -24.88 -9.49
C ASN A 12 -4.39 -23.49 -9.45
N HIS A 13 -5.07 -23.15 -8.35
CA HIS A 13 -5.69 -21.85 -8.22
C HIS A 13 -4.68 -20.72 -8.42
N ALA A 14 -5.10 -19.69 -9.12
CA ALA A 14 -4.33 -18.46 -9.23
C ALA A 14 -4.27 -17.77 -7.86
N VAL A 15 -3.07 -17.42 -7.42
CA VAL A 15 -2.85 -16.64 -6.20
C VAL A 15 -2.35 -15.27 -6.63
N LEU A 16 -3.16 -14.25 -6.40
CA LEU A 16 -2.82 -12.86 -6.66
C LEU A 16 -2.26 -12.22 -5.37
N PHE A 17 -1.25 -11.39 -5.55
CA PHE A 17 -0.76 -10.49 -4.51
C PHE A 17 -1.19 -9.08 -4.90
N LEU A 18 -1.90 -8.41 -4.00
CA LEU A 18 -2.26 -7.01 -4.12
C LEU A 18 -1.48 -6.21 -3.09
N GLN A 19 -0.74 -5.23 -3.54
CA GLN A 19 -0.04 -4.29 -2.68
C GLN A 19 -1.08 -3.38 -2.01
N GLY A 20 -1.27 -3.48 -0.72
CA GLY A 20 -2.13 -2.54 0.03
C GLY A 20 -1.59 -1.11 -0.02
N PHE A 21 -2.35 -0.15 0.48
CA PHE A 21 -1.84 1.20 0.72
C PHE A 21 -0.73 1.14 1.76
N SER A 22 0.50 1.27 1.33
CA SER A 22 1.69 0.97 2.13
C SER A 22 2.72 2.10 2.14
N GLY A 23 2.38 3.28 1.63
CA GLY A 23 3.31 4.40 1.53
C GLY A 23 3.92 4.82 2.87
N ASP A 24 3.23 4.60 3.99
CA ASP A 24 3.67 4.86 5.36
C ASP A 24 3.74 3.59 6.23
N VAL A 25 3.68 2.40 5.62
CA VAL A 25 3.67 1.12 6.33
C VAL A 25 5.02 0.44 6.25
N ARG A 26 5.54 0.02 7.39
CA ARG A 26 6.78 -0.76 7.48
C ARG A 26 6.54 -2.07 8.23
N PRO A 27 7.24 -3.15 7.85
CA PRO A 27 7.26 -4.34 8.68
C PRO A 27 7.78 -4.00 10.08
N ASN A 28 7.08 -4.44 11.12
CA ASN A 28 7.56 -4.27 12.49
C ASN A 28 8.74 -5.20 12.75
N SER A 29 9.95 -4.65 12.74
CA SER A 29 11.18 -5.40 13.04
C SER A 29 11.34 -5.74 14.52
N GLY A 30 10.46 -5.24 15.39
CA GLY A 30 10.45 -5.53 16.83
C GLY A 30 11.62 -4.97 17.63
N VAL A 31 12.62 -4.35 17.00
CA VAL A 31 13.86 -3.92 17.68
C VAL A 31 13.97 -2.40 17.62
N ILE A 32 13.51 -1.76 18.68
CA ILE A 32 13.88 -0.35 18.93
C ILE A 32 15.22 -0.38 19.66
N LYS A 33 16.30 -0.01 18.98
CA LYS A 33 17.60 0.16 19.65
C LYS A 33 17.50 1.34 20.62
N LEU A 34 17.56 1.05 21.91
CA LEU A 34 17.67 2.05 22.97
C LEU A 34 19.11 2.60 22.97
N GLY A 35 19.27 3.92 22.94
CA GLY A 35 20.57 4.57 23.01
C GLY A 35 20.46 6.09 22.96
N VAL A 36 21.55 6.79 23.27
CA VAL A 36 21.63 8.27 23.27
C VAL A 36 21.19 8.86 21.92
N LYS A 37 21.46 8.17 20.82
CA LYS A 37 21.00 8.59 19.48
C LYS A 37 19.48 8.67 19.36
N ARG A 38 18.72 7.81 20.05
CA ARG A 38 17.27 7.87 20.07
C ARG A 38 16.73 9.12 20.75
N LEU A 39 17.41 9.55 21.80
CA LEU A 39 17.02 10.78 22.54
C LEU A 39 17.18 12.03 21.68
N LEU A 40 18.18 12.04 20.81
CA LEU A 40 18.52 13.19 19.95
C LEU A 40 17.82 13.16 18.58
N LEU A 41 17.58 11.97 18.01
CA LEU A 41 17.11 11.80 16.61
C LEU A 41 15.71 11.19 16.51
N GLY A 42 15.04 10.93 17.66
CA GLY A 42 13.75 10.27 17.67
C GLY A 42 13.84 8.74 17.46
N PRO A 43 12.74 8.07 17.12
CA PRO A 43 12.69 6.63 16.98
C PRO A 43 13.57 6.16 15.78
N ILE A 44 14.58 5.35 16.08
CA ILE A 44 15.45 4.73 15.07
C ILE A 44 14.96 3.32 14.84
N PHE A 45 14.49 3.03 13.64
CA PHE A 45 14.11 1.67 13.24
C PHE A 45 15.36 0.82 12.99
N ALA A 46 15.35 -0.40 13.50
CA ALA A 46 16.40 -1.36 13.19
C ALA A 46 16.26 -1.84 11.74
N SER A 47 17.37 -1.97 11.05
CA SER A 47 17.41 -2.62 9.75
C SER A 47 17.08 -4.11 9.90
N PHE A 48 16.35 -4.69 8.97
CA PHE A 48 16.17 -6.13 8.92
C PHE A 48 17.51 -6.81 8.62
N SER A 49 17.87 -7.79 9.47
CA SER A 49 18.84 -8.81 9.08
C SER A 49 18.16 -9.87 8.21
N SER A 50 18.94 -10.67 7.50
CA SER A 50 18.41 -11.83 6.74
C SER A 50 17.53 -12.73 7.61
N ASP A 51 17.97 -12.99 8.85
CA ASP A 51 17.25 -13.86 9.78
C ASP A 51 15.95 -13.24 10.27
N THR A 52 15.96 -11.94 10.61
CA THR A 52 14.75 -11.21 11.01
C THR A 52 13.73 -11.17 9.87
N TYR A 53 14.21 -10.96 8.64
CA TYR A 53 13.35 -10.99 7.46
C TYR A 53 12.75 -12.38 7.24
N ALA A 54 13.56 -13.46 7.35
CA ALA A 54 13.08 -14.83 7.20
C ALA A 54 12.04 -15.19 8.26
N GLN A 55 12.26 -14.81 9.52
CA GLN A 55 11.31 -15.02 10.61
C GLN A 55 9.98 -14.27 10.34
N TRP A 56 10.04 -13.01 9.95
CA TRP A 56 8.87 -12.22 9.62
C TRP A 56 8.10 -12.82 8.44
N ALA A 57 8.79 -13.19 7.37
CA ALA A 57 8.19 -13.82 6.20
C ALA A 57 7.56 -15.18 6.53
N GLY A 58 8.19 -15.96 7.41
CA GLY A 58 7.65 -17.20 7.93
C GLY A 58 6.39 -17.00 8.76
N ALA A 59 6.38 -16.03 9.65
CA ALA A 59 5.21 -15.69 10.46
C ALA A 59 4.04 -15.23 9.59
N LEU A 60 4.28 -14.36 8.60
CA LEU A 60 3.27 -13.94 7.63
C LEU A 60 2.72 -15.12 6.84
N CYS A 61 3.60 -16.01 6.36
CA CYS A 61 3.19 -17.20 5.64
C CYS A 61 2.28 -18.09 6.50
N SER A 62 2.66 -18.33 7.75
CA SER A 62 1.86 -19.13 8.70
C SER A 62 0.50 -18.51 8.98
N ALA A 63 0.45 -17.20 9.17
CA ALA A 63 -0.82 -16.47 9.39
C ALA A 63 -1.76 -16.60 8.19
N VAL A 64 -1.24 -16.44 6.97
CA VAL A 64 -2.06 -16.57 5.74
C VAL A 64 -2.58 -18.01 5.56
N LEU A 65 -1.78 -19.02 5.89
CA LEU A 65 -2.19 -20.42 5.78
C LEU A 65 -3.24 -20.85 6.82
N GLN A 66 -3.41 -20.08 7.89
CA GLN A 66 -4.44 -20.31 8.92
C GLN A 66 -5.77 -19.66 8.58
N VAL A 67 -5.83 -18.78 7.58
CA VAL A 67 -7.10 -18.16 7.16
C VAL A 67 -8.00 -19.23 6.53
N PRO A 68 -9.23 -19.42 7.03
CA PRO A 68 -10.16 -20.34 6.41
C PRO A 68 -10.47 -19.91 4.97
N MET A 69 -10.32 -20.83 4.03
CA MET A 69 -10.70 -20.61 2.64
C MET A 69 -12.08 -21.20 2.40
N ALA A 70 -13.00 -20.36 1.92
CA ALA A 70 -14.32 -20.80 1.50
C ALA A 70 -14.43 -20.65 -0.03
N GLN A 71 -15.06 -21.61 -0.68
CA GLN A 71 -15.45 -21.45 -2.07
C GLN A 71 -16.65 -20.50 -2.13
N CYS A 72 -16.53 -19.43 -2.86
CA CYS A 72 -17.65 -18.56 -3.19
C CYS A 72 -18.33 -19.07 -4.46
N ALA A 73 -19.66 -18.97 -4.48
CA ALA A 73 -20.41 -19.05 -5.72
C ALA A 73 -19.98 -17.91 -6.65
N SER A 74 -20.42 -17.97 -7.92
CA SER A 74 -20.17 -16.87 -8.86
C SER A 74 -20.65 -15.53 -8.26
N LEU A 75 -19.73 -14.59 -8.11
CA LEU A 75 -20.05 -13.25 -7.61
C LEU A 75 -20.16 -12.28 -8.78
N PRO A 76 -21.07 -11.28 -8.70
CA PRO A 76 -21.11 -10.23 -9.68
C PRO A 76 -19.79 -9.47 -9.72
N LEU A 77 -19.29 -9.23 -10.93
CA LEU A 77 -18.06 -8.51 -11.20
C LEU A 77 -18.39 -7.24 -11.99
N ALA A 78 -17.89 -6.10 -11.52
CA ALA A 78 -17.94 -4.85 -12.25
C ALA A 78 -16.60 -4.13 -12.13
N SER A 79 -16.26 -3.34 -13.14
CA SER A 79 -15.04 -2.53 -13.09
C SER A 79 -15.25 -1.17 -13.75
N SER A 80 -14.50 -0.20 -13.28
CA SER A 80 -14.42 1.14 -13.84
C SER A 80 -12.98 1.62 -13.80
N ARG A 81 -12.62 2.51 -14.71
CA ARG A 81 -11.31 3.13 -14.81
C ARG A 81 -11.46 4.63 -14.96
N LEU A 82 -10.78 5.39 -14.10
CA LEU A 82 -10.72 6.85 -14.16
C LEU A 82 -9.29 7.25 -14.49
N PRO A 83 -9.01 7.78 -15.69
CA PRO A 83 -7.69 8.32 -16.01
C PRO A 83 -7.31 9.44 -15.04
N VAL A 84 -6.06 9.47 -14.61
CA VAL A 84 -5.51 10.49 -13.72
C VAL A 84 -4.12 10.89 -14.20
N SER A 85 -3.77 12.14 -13.98
CA SER A 85 -2.44 12.67 -14.26
C SER A 85 -1.66 12.83 -12.97
N ALA A 86 -0.39 12.38 -12.94
CA ALA A 86 0.48 12.68 -11.82
C ALA A 86 0.68 14.19 -11.63
N GLY A 87 0.55 14.99 -12.69
CA GLY A 87 0.57 16.44 -12.64
C GLY A 87 -0.51 17.07 -11.76
N ASP A 88 -1.58 16.34 -11.46
CA ASP A 88 -2.63 16.81 -10.55
C ASP A 88 -2.15 16.92 -9.11
N TRP A 89 -1.10 16.18 -8.72
CA TRP A 89 -0.55 16.21 -7.36
C TRP A 89 0.97 16.35 -7.27
N LEU A 90 1.72 16.05 -8.37
CA LEU A 90 3.18 16.16 -8.41
C LEU A 90 3.65 17.15 -9.48
N ILE A 91 4.48 18.10 -9.08
CA ILE A 91 5.20 19.00 -9.98
C ILE A 91 6.48 18.28 -10.40
N GLY A 92 6.77 18.26 -11.70
CA GLY A 92 7.97 17.62 -12.25
C GLY A 92 7.88 16.10 -12.38
N ALA A 93 6.68 15.52 -12.30
CA ALA A 93 6.49 14.11 -12.54
C ALA A 93 6.87 13.72 -13.97
N PRO A 94 7.66 12.64 -14.17
CA PRO A 94 7.89 12.09 -15.51
C PRO A 94 6.59 11.43 -16.01
N ASP A 95 6.30 11.56 -17.29
CA ASP A 95 5.14 10.96 -17.97
C ASP A 95 3.82 11.09 -17.17
N PRO A 96 3.34 12.33 -16.93
CA PRO A 96 2.27 12.58 -15.98
C PRO A 96 0.93 11.93 -16.34
N ASP A 97 0.72 11.52 -17.58
CA ASP A 97 -0.62 11.20 -18.11
C ASP A 97 -0.90 9.69 -18.27
N LEU A 98 -0.10 8.82 -17.68
CA LEU A 98 -0.17 7.37 -17.94
C LEU A 98 -0.83 6.53 -16.84
N GLY A 99 -1.56 7.11 -15.93
CA GLY A 99 -2.17 6.37 -14.83
C GLY A 99 -3.68 6.39 -14.80
N ALA A 100 -4.25 5.52 -13.98
CA ALA A 100 -5.66 5.53 -13.69
C ALA A 100 -5.96 5.02 -12.27
N ILE A 101 -7.04 5.53 -11.71
CA ILE A 101 -7.69 4.89 -10.57
C ILE A 101 -8.58 3.77 -11.12
N HIS A 102 -8.39 2.57 -10.63
CA HIS A 102 -9.18 1.41 -10.96
C HIS A 102 -10.13 1.07 -9.82
N VAL A 103 -11.40 0.87 -10.12
CA VAL A 103 -12.38 0.40 -9.15
C VAL A 103 -12.92 -0.93 -9.63
N ILE A 104 -12.75 -1.97 -8.84
CA ILE A 104 -13.22 -3.32 -9.16
C ILE A 104 -14.14 -3.76 -8.03
N ARG A 105 -15.36 -4.16 -8.36
CA ARG A 105 -16.30 -4.76 -7.42
C ARG A 105 -16.38 -6.27 -7.63
N VAL A 106 -16.27 -7.02 -6.55
CA VAL A 106 -16.47 -8.47 -6.52
C VAL A 106 -17.44 -8.76 -5.36
N GLY A 107 -18.71 -8.95 -5.67
CA GLY A 107 -19.75 -9.04 -4.64
C GLY A 107 -19.80 -7.78 -3.78
N ASP A 108 -19.63 -7.93 -2.48
CA ASP A 108 -19.62 -6.83 -1.49
C ASP A 108 -18.22 -6.24 -1.28
N THR A 109 -17.21 -6.74 -2.00
CA THR A 109 -15.85 -6.21 -1.91
C THR A 109 -15.61 -5.20 -3.03
N VAL A 110 -15.11 -4.02 -2.68
CA VAL A 110 -14.68 -2.97 -3.60
C VAL A 110 -13.18 -2.80 -3.48
N ILE A 111 -12.46 -3.04 -4.56
CA ILE A 111 -11.03 -2.85 -4.66
C ILE A 111 -10.79 -1.52 -5.39
N VAL A 112 -10.05 -0.61 -4.73
CA VAL A 112 -9.67 0.69 -5.29
C VAL A 112 -8.18 0.69 -5.54
N GLY A 113 -7.79 0.57 -6.79
CA GLY A 113 -6.40 0.61 -7.25
C GLY A 113 -5.98 2.04 -7.59
N VAL A 114 -4.86 2.50 -7.02
CA VAL A 114 -4.36 3.87 -7.20
C VAL A 114 -2.89 3.83 -7.62
N PRO A 115 -2.46 4.64 -8.60
CA PRO A 115 -1.04 4.77 -8.94
C PRO A 115 -0.26 5.40 -7.78
N GLY A 116 1.02 5.01 -7.65
CA GLY A 116 1.90 5.54 -6.61
C GLY A 116 1.83 4.81 -5.28
N GLU A 117 2.72 5.22 -4.37
CA GLU A 117 2.81 4.70 -3.01
C GLU A 117 1.85 5.45 -2.09
N VAL A 118 0.60 4.99 -2.10
CA VAL A 118 -0.49 5.60 -1.31
C VAL A 118 -0.30 5.31 0.17
N THR A 119 -0.44 6.32 1.03
CA THR A 119 -0.38 6.13 2.49
C THR A 119 -1.66 5.47 3.00
N ASN A 120 -1.52 4.66 4.06
CA ASN A 120 -2.62 3.83 4.58
C ASN A 120 -3.83 4.66 5.07
N ARG A 121 -3.62 5.88 5.48
CA ARG A 121 -4.70 6.78 5.92
C ARG A 121 -5.77 7.05 4.87
N TYR A 122 -5.47 6.87 3.59
CA TYR A 122 -6.49 7.02 2.55
C TYR A 122 -7.61 5.97 2.61
N VAL A 123 -7.39 4.82 3.26
CA VAL A 123 -8.45 3.85 3.51
C VAL A 123 -9.57 4.45 4.36
N GLU A 124 -9.23 5.27 5.36
CA GLU A 124 -10.19 5.96 6.24
C GLU A 124 -11.13 6.90 5.47
N TYR A 125 -10.71 7.41 4.32
CA TYR A 125 -11.56 8.23 3.45
C TYR A 125 -12.41 7.40 2.49
N LEU A 126 -11.99 6.20 2.13
CA LEU A 126 -12.70 5.34 1.20
C LEU A 126 -13.86 4.59 1.87
N GLU A 127 -13.65 4.06 3.07
CA GLU A 127 -14.62 3.25 3.79
C GLU A 127 -15.98 3.95 4.00
N PRO A 128 -16.04 5.23 4.44
CA PRO A 128 -17.32 5.90 4.66
C PRO A 128 -18.12 6.14 3.38
N THR A 129 -17.47 6.10 2.20
CA THR A 129 -18.14 6.33 0.92
C THR A 129 -18.94 5.11 0.44
N ARG A 130 -18.75 3.97 1.09
CA ARG A 130 -19.33 2.66 0.73
C ARG A 130 -19.84 1.90 1.95
N PRO A 131 -20.85 2.41 2.67
CA PRO A 131 -21.41 1.73 3.83
C PRO A 131 -21.92 0.33 3.45
N GLY A 132 -21.48 -0.68 4.19
CA GLY A 132 -21.85 -2.07 3.97
C GLY A 132 -20.95 -2.84 2.99
N ASP A 133 -20.07 -2.18 2.24
CA ASP A 133 -19.07 -2.85 1.42
C ASP A 133 -17.75 -3.04 2.20
N THR A 134 -17.00 -4.09 1.86
CA THR A 134 -15.60 -4.22 2.27
C THR A 134 -14.72 -3.48 1.28
N VAL A 135 -13.96 -2.48 1.71
CA VAL A 135 -13.10 -1.69 0.82
C VAL A 135 -11.64 -2.08 0.98
N TRP A 136 -10.98 -2.39 -0.13
CA TRP A 136 -9.54 -2.65 -0.19
C TRP A 136 -8.85 -1.57 -1.02
N GLY A 137 -7.95 -0.82 -0.38
CA GLY A 137 -7.02 0.06 -1.10
C GLY A 137 -5.83 -0.73 -1.64
N VAL A 138 -5.51 -0.54 -2.91
CA VAL A 138 -4.37 -1.16 -3.59
C VAL A 138 -3.52 -0.06 -4.20
N GLY A 139 -2.29 0.08 -3.74
CA GLY A 139 -1.30 1.03 -4.26
C GLY A 139 -0.46 0.45 -5.38
N CYS A 140 0.39 1.28 -5.96
CA CYS A 140 1.36 0.91 -7.01
C CYS A 140 0.71 0.29 -8.25
N VAL A 141 -0.51 0.71 -8.60
CA VAL A 141 -1.23 0.25 -9.79
C VAL A 141 -0.83 1.11 -10.99
N ASP A 142 -0.64 0.48 -12.16
CA ASP A 142 -0.15 1.08 -13.40
C ASP A 142 1.26 1.68 -13.24
N HIS A 143 1.39 2.79 -12.51
CA HIS A 143 2.64 3.52 -12.30
C HIS A 143 2.93 3.80 -10.82
N VAL A 144 4.23 3.95 -10.51
CA VAL A 144 4.69 4.37 -9.19
C VAL A 144 5.44 5.70 -9.37
N TRP A 145 4.69 6.80 -9.35
CA TRP A 145 5.27 8.15 -9.49
C TRP A 145 5.86 8.70 -8.19
N GLY A 146 5.71 7.98 -7.09
CA GLY A 146 6.14 8.37 -5.77
C GLY A 146 5.03 8.23 -4.74
N TYR A 147 5.16 8.98 -3.65
CA TYR A 147 4.22 8.91 -2.54
C TYR A 147 2.98 9.77 -2.77
N LEU A 148 1.86 9.33 -2.19
CA LEU A 148 0.66 10.14 -2.00
C LEU A 148 0.47 10.36 -0.49
N PRO A 149 1.16 11.37 0.10
CA PRO A 149 0.99 11.73 1.51
C PRO A 149 -0.34 12.44 1.73
N THR A 150 -0.83 12.37 2.95
CA THR A 150 -1.98 13.20 3.36
C THR A 150 -1.58 14.66 3.56
N ARG A 151 -2.58 15.56 3.59
CA ARG A 151 -2.36 16.97 3.92
C ARG A 151 -1.68 17.15 5.29
N ALA A 152 -1.99 16.30 6.27
CA ALA A 152 -1.34 16.32 7.58
C ALA A 152 0.15 16.00 7.45
N MET A 153 0.50 14.94 6.72
CA MET A 153 1.90 14.56 6.49
C MET A 153 2.69 15.63 5.74
N LEU A 154 2.07 16.32 4.77
CA LEU A 154 2.72 17.46 4.10
C LEU A 154 3.08 18.60 5.06
N LYS A 155 2.28 18.81 6.11
CA LYS A 155 2.56 19.83 7.16
C LYS A 155 3.60 19.36 8.17
N GLU A 156 3.56 18.07 8.51
CA GLU A 156 4.48 17.46 9.48
C GLU A 156 5.88 17.23 8.87
N GLY A 157 5.96 17.09 7.54
CA GLY A 157 7.18 16.71 6.85
C GLY A 157 7.44 15.21 6.93
N GLY A 158 8.68 14.80 6.75
CA GLY A 158 9.11 13.41 6.75
C GLY A 158 9.55 12.94 5.38
N TYR A 159 9.85 11.64 5.27
CA TYR A 159 10.40 11.08 4.03
C TYR A 159 9.40 11.18 2.89
N GLU A 160 8.19 10.72 3.10
CA GLU A 160 7.13 10.62 2.11
C GLU A 160 6.64 11.99 1.62
N ALA A 161 6.73 13.00 2.47
CA ALA A 161 6.21 14.34 2.20
C ALA A 161 7.27 15.34 1.70
N SER A 162 8.55 15.18 2.09
CA SER A 162 9.58 16.17 1.79
C SER A 162 10.90 15.59 1.30
N SER A 163 11.46 14.59 1.98
CA SER A 163 12.77 14.06 1.62
C SER A 163 12.76 13.34 0.27
N PHE A 164 11.66 12.63 -0.05
CA PHE A 164 11.43 12.04 -1.36
C PHE A 164 11.43 13.13 -2.45
N CYS A 165 10.68 14.20 -2.25
CA CYS A 165 10.60 15.31 -3.20
C CYS A 165 11.98 15.91 -3.49
N SER A 166 12.78 16.15 -2.45
CA SER A 166 14.15 16.67 -2.58
C SER A 166 15.08 15.71 -3.32
N ALA A 167 14.93 14.39 -3.08
CA ALA A 167 15.79 13.39 -3.69
C ALA A 167 15.49 13.18 -5.19
N PHE A 168 14.24 13.34 -5.61
CA PHE A 168 13.80 13.08 -6.97
C PHE A 168 13.49 14.35 -7.78
N GLY A 169 13.68 15.53 -7.21
CA GLY A 169 13.45 16.80 -7.91
C GLY A 169 11.98 17.07 -8.23
N VAL A 170 11.06 16.49 -7.47
CA VAL A 170 9.61 16.68 -7.59
C VAL A 170 9.07 17.52 -6.45
N GLY A 171 7.85 18.03 -6.58
CA GLY A 171 7.16 18.75 -5.53
C GLY A 171 5.69 18.35 -5.51
N TYR A 172 5.00 18.60 -4.39
CA TYR A 172 3.54 18.43 -4.33
C TYR A 172 2.83 19.71 -4.75
N VAL A 173 1.76 19.56 -5.54
CA VAL A 173 0.85 20.66 -5.81
C VAL A 173 0.19 21.07 -4.48
N SER A 174 0.26 22.35 -4.15
CA SER A 174 -0.40 22.85 -2.93
C SER A 174 -1.89 22.62 -3.03
N PRO A 175 -2.50 21.91 -2.10
CA PRO A 175 -3.96 21.80 -2.09
C PRO A 175 -4.57 23.18 -1.84
N ALA A 176 -5.46 23.59 -2.74
CA ALA A 176 -6.23 24.81 -2.62
C ALA A 176 -7.06 24.88 -1.33
#